data_b1a616c69c3bbe8e5b73d58e8922d074
#
_entry.id   b1a616c69c3bbe8e5b73d58e8922d074
#
_cell.length_a   1.000
_cell.length_b   1.000
_cell.length_c   1.000
_cell.angle_alpha   90.00
_cell.angle_beta   90.00
_cell.angle_gamma   90.00
#
_symmetry.space_group_name_H-M   'P 1'
#
loop_
_entity.id
_entity.type
_entity.pdbx_description
1 polymer ?
#
loop_
_entity_poly.entity_id
_entity_poly.type
_entity_poly.pdbx_seq_one_letter_code
_entity_poly.pdbx_strand_id
1 'polypeptide(L)'
;MEEKANTGQVIIVLTEHLTFGTLLIPYMAEKSDDGTYQLIEQAFHASPEAISRMNEAEQQAIDIASHYTEKYLMGIYSREKTVSRFLRKLSEDPERVKNNIRPFIEKKLQEMLALIRHHNLPLYQKQVGSKLLYAHHAYHVHPHDVEIRFTFLADETNFRYQLQCYYDGQPLSLSEQKPVIVLTSSPSALLLGMELYFFPHIESVRILPFTKKKKISVPASQIEKYIDNIVIPIARYHEITTQGLNIIEETYACEAVLSLEDTIYDEQMLRLSFRYGDQSFTPDSVTEMKKIIYRNDFGEIFFFRRDSDAEEEKLRMLTDSGLQRVSDVHFKLSPDAPEKTITEWISTYREMLQQSFLLTGNMENTPYCLDEIRIEQSCDDEPDWFELHITVVIGNLRIPFSRFRKHILEEKREFLLPDGRMILLPEEWFSKYGNLLELGTQTEMGIRLKPTFVGAVQSALEENGPKNLPFKREIRNVPVPQGLKAELRPYQQKGFSWMVQ
;
A
#
# COMPACT_ATOMS: atom_id res chain seq x y z
N MET A 1 41.41 38.84 -13.21
CA MET A 1 41.17 38.27 -11.88
C MET A 1 39.89 37.49 -12.00
N GLU A 2 39.97 36.22 -12.29
CA GLU A 2 38.80 35.30 -12.28
C GLU A 2 38.37 35.15 -10.83
N GLU A 3 37.16 35.65 -10.52
CA GLU A 3 36.45 35.25 -9.30
C GLU A 3 36.32 33.74 -9.33
N LYS A 4 37.13 33.04 -8.53
CA LYS A 4 36.87 31.64 -8.18
C LYS A 4 35.47 31.61 -7.61
N ALA A 5 34.52 31.09 -8.37
CA ALA A 5 33.18 30.78 -7.89
C ALA A 5 33.37 29.82 -6.72
N ASN A 6 33.26 30.36 -5.53
CA ASN A 6 33.40 29.61 -4.27
C ASN A 6 32.13 28.77 -4.13
N THR A 7 32.18 27.53 -4.57
CA THR A 7 31.09 26.57 -4.46
C THR A 7 31.04 26.10 -3.00
N GLY A 8 30.27 26.79 -2.19
CA GLY A 8 30.00 26.35 -0.82
C GLY A 8 29.42 24.93 -0.83
N GLN A 9 29.96 24.04 0.00
CA GLN A 9 29.47 22.68 0.21
C GLN A 9 28.53 22.67 1.40
N VAL A 10 27.45 21.85 1.35
CA VAL A 10 26.58 21.66 2.49
C VAL A 10 27.20 20.62 3.44
N ILE A 11 27.29 20.99 4.71
CA ILE A 11 27.78 20.15 5.80
C ILE A 11 26.70 20.06 6.87
N ILE A 12 26.39 18.86 7.30
CA ILE A 12 25.46 18.63 8.41
C ILE A 12 26.20 18.78 9.72
N VAL A 13 25.65 19.59 10.60
CA VAL A 13 26.27 19.92 11.89
C VAL A 13 25.36 19.49 13.03
N LEU A 14 25.92 18.70 13.95
CA LEU A 14 25.24 18.38 15.20
C LEU A 14 25.20 19.62 16.10
N THR A 15 24.01 20.05 16.46
CA THR A 15 23.77 21.21 17.32
C THR A 15 22.85 20.85 18.47
N GLU A 16 23.07 21.48 19.63
CA GLU A 16 22.20 21.34 20.80
C GLU A 16 21.27 22.54 20.89
N HIS A 17 19.97 22.30 20.86
CA HIS A 17 18.95 23.33 21.02
C HIS A 17 18.36 23.25 22.42
N LEU A 18 18.30 24.37 23.14
CA LEU A 18 17.88 24.43 24.55
C LEU A 18 16.48 23.79 24.80
N THR A 19 15.54 23.97 23.87
CA THR A 19 14.17 23.48 24.02
C THR A 19 13.95 22.14 23.33
N PHE A 20 14.56 21.93 22.16
CA PHE A 20 14.27 20.79 21.29
C PHE A 20 15.32 19.66 21.41
N GLY A 21 16.41 19.85 22.14
CA GLY A 21 17.51 18.91 22.28
C GLY A 21 18.39 18.85 21.03
N THR A 22 19.00 17.70 20.79
CA THR A 22 19.94 17.51 19.69
C THR A 22 19.23 17.58 18.32
N LEU A 23 19.81 18.40 17.41
CA LEU A 23 19.34 18.61 16.04
C LEU A 23 20.48 18.46 15.04
N LEU A 24 20.15 18.11 13.81
CA LEU A 24 21.06 18.03 12.67
C LEU A 24 20.77 19.18 11.72
N ILE A 25 21.67 20.17 11.68
CA ILE A 25 21.45 21.41 10.94
C ILE A 25 22.40 21.48 9.73
N PRO A 26 21.90 21.63 8.50
CA PRO A 26 22.74 21.87 7.34
C PRO A 26 23.31 23.29 7.36
N TYR A 27 24.60 23.43 7.13
CA TYR A 27 25.33 24.67 6.99
C TYR A 27 26.01 24.76 5.63
N MET A 28 26.02 25.95 5.07
CA MET A 28 26.93 26.31 4.00
C MET A 28 28.33 26.47 4.58
N ALA A 29 29.30 25.80 3.96
CA ALA A 29 30.70 25.86 4.40
C ALA A 29 31.66 25.97 3.22
N GLU A 30 32.76 26.66 3.43
CA GLU A 30 33.89 26.75 2.52
C GLU A 30 35.00 25.84 3.00
N LYS A 31 35.55 25.05 2.08
CA LYS A 31 36.67 24.16 2.37
C LYS A 31 37.99 24.88 2.08
N SER A 32 38.84 24.98 3.10
CA SER A 32 40.21 25.49 2.98
C SER A 32 41.15 24.44 2.40
N ASP A 33 42.32 24.85 1.91
CA ASP A 33 43.32 23.97 1.30
C ASP A 33 43.90 22.96 2.32
N ASP A 34 43.86 23.25 3.61
CA ASP A 34 44.27 22.39 4.72
C ASP A 34 43.22 21.34 5.13
N GLY A 35 42.06 21.32 4.42
CA GLY A 35 40.95 20.41 4.71
C GLY A 35 40.03 20.86 5.84
N THR A 36 40.23 22.08 6.40
CA THR A 36 39.33 22.71 7.36
C THR A 36 38.11 23.30 6.66
N TYR A 37 36.97 23.22 7.31
CA TYR A 37 35.75 23.89 6.83
C TYR A 37 35.45 25.13 7.66
N GLN A 38 35.12 26.22 6.97
CA GLN A 38 34.61 27.44 7.59
C GLN A 38 33.11 27.54 7.36
N LEU A 39 32.32 27.52 8.45
CA LEU A 39 30.87 27.69 8.38
C LEU A 39 30.50 29.13 8.04
N ILE A 40 29.69 29.32 7.03
CA ILE A 40 29.19 30.64 6.58
C ILE A 40 27.86 30.93 7.29
N GLU A 41 26.82 30.18 6.95
CA GLU A 41 25.47 30.34 7.49
C GLU A 41 24.70 29.00 7.50
N GLN A 42 23.56 28.96 8.16
CA GLN A 42 22.65 27.84 8.07
C GLN A 42 22.06 27.78 6.67
N ALA A 43 22.09 26.62 6.01
CA ALA A 43 21.80 26.49 4.59
C ALA A 43 20.36 26.89 4.20
N PHE A 44 19.41 26.83 5.13
CA PHE A 44 18.03 27.33 4.89
C PHE A 44 17.89 28.87 4.88
N HIS A 45 18.96 29.61 5.16
CA HIS A 45 19.03 31.05 4.98
C HIS A 45 19.70 31.47 3.66
N ALA A 46 20.25 30.48 2.92
CA ALA A 46 20.88 30.73 1.63
C ALA A 46 19.89 31.24 0.58
N SER A 47 20.40 31.95 -0.42
CA SER A 47 19.55 32.44 -1.51
C SER A 47 18.97 31.28 -2.36
N PRO A 48 17.82 31.49 -3.00
CA PRO A 48 17.24 30.48 -3.89
C PRO A 48 18.22 30.06 -5.03
N GLU A 49 19.02 30.99 -5.53
CA GLU A 49 20.03 30.72 -6.54
C GLU A 49 21.17 29.85 -6.00
N ALA A 50 21.55 30.01 -4.75
CA ALA A 50 22.55 29.17 -4.09
C ALA A 50 22.00 27.75 -3.90
N ILE A 51 20.77 27.61 -3.41
CA ILE A 51 20.10 26.33 -3.19
C ILE A 51 19.93 25.57 -4.52
N SER A 52 19.56 26.26 -5.61
CA SER A 52 19.36 25.62 -6.92
C SER A 52 20.64 25.02 -7.53
N ARG A 53 21.81 25.43 -7.06
CA ARG A 53 23.12 24.91 -7.50
C ARG A 53 23.58 23.69 -6.71
N MET A 54 22.92 23.36 -5.63
CA MET A 54 23.21 22.20 -4.77
C MET A 54 22.73 20.91 -5.44
N ASN A 55 23.32 19.77 -5.06
CA ASN A 55 22.83 18.48 -5.49
C ASN A 55 21.50 18.14 -4.79
N GLU A 56 20.81 17.12 -5.30
CA GLU A 56 19.49 16.74 -4.79
C GLU A 56 19.50 16.36 -3.31
N ALA A 57 20.53 15.63 -2.84
CA ALA A 57 20.65 15.25 -1.44
C ALA A 57 20.85 16.46 -0.51
N GLU A 58 21.63 17.44 -0.95
CA GLU A 58 21.82 18.70 -0.20
C GLU A 58 20.52 19.50 -0.12
N GLN A 59 19.77 19.59 -1.22
CA GLN A 59 18.46 20.25 -1.24
C GLN A 59 17.45 19.55 -0.33
N GLN A 60 17.38 18.20 -0.36
CA GLN A 60 16.55 17.42 0.54
C GLN A 60 16.93 17.61 2.00
N ALA A 61 18.23 17.67 2.32
CA ALA A 61 18.70 17.94 3.69
C ALA A 61 18.21 19.32 4.20
N ILE A 62 18.23 20.33 3.35
CA ILE A 62 17.73 21.67 3.69
C ILE A 62 16.21 21.64 3.92
N ASP A 63 15.48 20.97 3.04
CA ASP A 63 14.02 20.83 3.16
C ASP A 63 13.66 20.14 4.48
N ILE A 64 14.24 18.98 4.77
CA ILE A 64 14.01 18.24 6.02
C ILE A 64 14.29 19.11 7.24
N ALA A 65 15.43 19.82 7.24
CA ALA A 65 15.81 20.66 8.37
C ALA A 65 14.89 21.87 8.54
N SER A 66 14.33 22.40 7.47
CA SER A 66 13.38 23.52 7.51
C SER A 66 12.16 23.21 8.37
N HIS A 67 11.74 21.92 8.42
CA HIS A 67 10.56 21.45 9.15
C HIS A 67 10.73 21.42 10.68
N TYR A 68 11.95 21.53 11.21
CA TYR A 68 12.16 21.66 12.66
C TYR A 68 12.83 22.97 13.06
N THR A 69 12.73 23.99 12.19
CA THR A 69 13.06 25.37 12.59
C THR A 69 12.04 25.90 13.59
N GLU A 70 12.47 26.79 14.48
CA GLU A 70 11.61 27.38 15.51
C GLU A 70 10.35 28.02 14.91
N LYS A 71 10.50 28.70 13.76
CA LYS A 71 9.41 29.36 13.05
C LYS A 71 8.40 28.36 12.50
N TYR A 72 8.85 27.27 11.92
CA TYR A 72 7.99 26.21 11.37
C TYR A 72 7.21 25.50 12.48
N LEU A 73 7.90 25.10 13.55
CA LEU A 73 7.27 24.45 14.70
C LEU A 73 6.26 25.36 15.41
N MET A 74 6.58 26.67 15.51
CA MET A 74 5.63 27.66 16.02
C MET A 74 4.35 27.68 15.17
N GLY A 75 4.47 27.64 13.86
CA GLY A 75 3.32 27.65 12.93
C GLY A 75 2.39 26.44 13.11
N ILE A 76 2.94 25.26 13.43
CA ILE A 76 2.17 24.02 13.64
C ILE A 76 1.59 23.94 15.06
N TYR A 77 2.42 24.20 16.07
CA TYR A 77 2.10 23.87 17.45
C TYR A 77 1.63 25.06 18.28
N SER A 78 1.57 26.29 17.72
CA SER A 78 1.24 27.47 18.51
C SER A 78 0.49 28.53 17.71
N ARG A 79 -0.29 29.35 18.43
CA ARG A 79 -0.92 30.57 17.91
C ARG A 79 -0.16 31.83 18.29
N GLU A 80 1.05 31.69 18.85
CA GLU A 80 1.87 32.81 19.23
C GLU A 80 2.36 33.59 18.00
N LYS A 81 2.52 34.92 18.16
CA LYS A 81 2.95 35.81 17.07
C LYS A 81 4.48 35.91 16.94
N THR A 82 5.22 35.43 17.95
CA THR A 82 6.69 35.54 17.97
C THR A 82 7.32 34.28 18.50
N VAL A 83 8.45 33.88 17.91
CA VAL A 83 9.25 32.74 18.32
C VAL A 83 9.64 32.78 19.79
N SER A 84 10.07 33.96 20.28
CA SER A 84 10.48 34.13 21.69
C SER A 84 9.37 33.80 22.68
N ARG A 85 8.12 34.16 22.37
CA ARG A 85 6.96 33.81 23.22
C ARG A 85 6.63 32.33 23.15
N PHE A 86 6.74 31.75 21.95
CA PHE A 86 6.56 30.33 21.74
C PHE A 86 7.54 29.52 22.57
N LEU A 87 8.85 29.79 22.46
CA LEU A 87 9.88 29.07 23.20
C LEU A 87 9.75 29.26 24.72
N ARG A 88 9.38 30.47 25.19
CA ARG A 88 9.12 30.68 26.62
C ARG A 88 7.98 29.81 27.12
N LYS A 89 6.85 29.72 26.38
CA LYS A 89 5.75 28.82 26.77
C LYS A 89 6.15 27.34 26.78
N LEU A 90 6.99 26.93 25.85
CA LEU A 90 7.50 25.55 25.84
C LEU A 90 8.45 25.27 27.01
N SER A 91 9.23 26.25 27.46
CA SER A 91 10.07 26.07 28.66
C SER A 91 9.25 25.95 29.94
N GLU A 92 8.02 26.50 29.97
CA GLU A 92 7.07 26.35 31.07
C GLU A 92 6.31 24.99 31.04
N ASP A 93 6.30 24.30 29.87
CA ASP A 93 5.62 23.00 29.66
C ASP A 93 6.53 22.00 28.91
N PRO A 94 7.54 21.43 29.58
CA PRO A 94 8.46 20.46 28.97
C PRO A 94 7.78 19.17 28.48
N GLU A 95 6.69 18.74 29.12
CA GLU A 95 5.94 17.54 28.74
C GLU A 95 5.30 17.69 27.35
N ARG A 96 4.85 18.90 27.02
CA ARG A 96 4.34 19.20 25.68
C ARG A 96 5.43 19.05 24.61
N VAL A 97 6.65 19.51 24.89
CA VAL A 97 7.78 19.30 23.98
C VAL A 97 8.04 17.83 23.79
N LYS A 98 8.13 17.08 24.88
CA LYS A 98 8.45 15.65 24.89
C LYS A 98 7.40 14.81 24.18
N ASN A 99 6.11 15.07 24.41
CA ASN A 99 5.03 14.21 23.95
C ASN A 99 4.51 14.59 22.55
N ASN A 100 4.62 15.86 22.13
CA ASN A 100 4.02 16.32 20.88
C ASN A 100 5.06 16.80 19.85
N ILE A 101 6.05 17.57 20.27
CA ILE A 101 6.98 18.19 19.34
C ILE A 101 8.18 17.30 19.05
N ARG A 102 8.78 16.69 20.09
CA ARG A 102 9.96 15.85 19.95
C ARG A 102 9.71 14.61 19.05
N PRO A 103 8.57 13.91 19.10
CA PRO A 103 8.29 12.82 18.17
C PRO A 103 8.26 13.25 16.70
N PHE A 104 7.70 14.43 16.42
CA PHE A 104 7.74 15.01 15.07
C PHE A 104 9.17 15.32 14.61
N ILE A 105 9.96 15.96 15.49
CA ILE A 105 11.38 16.24 15.20
C ILE A 105 12.16 14.94 14.99
N GLU A 106 11.95 13.92 15.82
CA GLU A 106 12.63 12.62 15.69
C GLU A 106 12.33 11.95 14.35
N LYS A 107 11.08 12.01 13.87
CA LYS A 107 10.75 11.51 12.53
C LYS A 107 11.56 12.24 11.44
N LYS A 108 11.69 13.56 11.53
CA LYS A 108 12.52 14.33 10.59
C LYS A 108 14.01 14.08 10.74
N LEU A 109 14.48 13.83 11.95
CA LEU A 109 15.86 13.39 12.17
C LEU A 109 16.15 12.00 11.59
N GLN A 110 15.17 11.08 11.62
CA GLN A 110 15.31 9.77 10.95
C GLN A 110 15.43 9.93 9.43
N GLU A 111 14.60 10.78 8.81
CA GLU A 111 14.70 11.13 7.39
C GLU A 111 16.09 11.73 7.06
N MET A 112 16.57 12.64 7.88
CA MET A 112 17.90 13.24 7.73
C MET A 112 19.03 12.22 7.89
N LEU A 113 18.96 11.33 8.88
CA LEU A 113 19.96 10.29 9.12
C LEU A 113 20.00 9.27 7.98
N ALA A 114 18.84 8.90 7.44
CA ALA A 114 18.75 8.05 6.25
C ALA A 114 19.42 8.70 5.04
N LEU A 115 19.18 9.99 4.83
CA LEU A 115 19.80 10.78 3.76
C LEU A 115 21.33 10.87 3.93
N ILE A 116 21.80 11.18 5.15
CA ILE A 116 23.24 11.22 5.49
C ILE A 116 23.91 9.89 5.17
N ARG A 117 23.29 8.78 5.60
CA ARG A 117 23.78 7.42 5.41
C ARG A 117 23.82 7.01 3.94
N HIS A 118 22.74 7.31 3.18
CA HIS A 118 22.63 6.90 1.78
C HIS A 118 23.56 7.68 0.86
N HIS A 119 23.71 8.98 1.09
CA HIS A 119 24.49 9.88 0.24
C HIS A 119 25.86 10.23 0.81
N ASN A 120 26.25 9.64 1.93
CA ASN A 120 27.53 9.96 2.60
C ASN A 120 27.71 11.46 2.88
N LEU A 121 26.62 12.14 3.29
CA LEU A 121 26.73 13.56 3.62
C LEU A 121 27.65 13.76 4.84
N PRO A 122 28.55 14.76 4.81
CA PRO A 122 29.48 14.99 5.89
C PRO A 122 28.76 15.47 7.16
N LEU A 123 28.97 14.74 8.26
CA LEU A 123 28.43 15.06 9.58
C LEU A 123 29.55 15.49 10.52
N TYR A 124 29.38 16.65 11.16
CA TYR A 124 30.39 17.24 12.01
C TYR A 124 29.85 17.67 13.37
N GLN A 125 30.73 17.62 14.38
CA GLN A 125 30.54 18.24 15.67
C GLN A 125 30.96 19.72 15.62
N LYS A 126 30.09 20.62 16.11
CA LYS A 126 30.44 22.03 16.24
C LYS A 126 30.85 22.37 17.67
N GLN A 127 32.02 22.98 17.82
CA GLN A 127 32.42 23.56 19.09
C GLN A 127 31.67 24.88 19.34
N VAL A 128 31.28 25.11 20.59
CA VAL A 128 30.60 26.34 21.00
C VAL A 128 31.45 27.56 20.67
N GLY A 129 30.87 28.51 19.94
CA GLY A 129 31.55 29.77 19.55
C GLY A 129 32.49 29.63 18.34
N SER A 130 32.78 28.44 17.82
CA SER A 130 33.64 28.24 16.65
C SER A 130 32.79 28.19 15.36
N LYS A 131 33.34 28.78 14.29
CA LYS A 131 32.86 28.58 12.91
C LYS A 131 33.76 27.66 12.11
N LEU A 132 34.87 27.18 12.71
CA LEU A 132 35.82 26.29 12.06
C LEU A 132 35.54 24.85 12.44
N LEU A 133 35.56 23.97 11.45
CA LEU A 133 35.42 22.51 11.60
C LEU A 133 36.68 21.84 11.07
N TYR A 134 37.35 21.11 11.92
CA TYR A 134 38.56 20.36 11.61
C TYR A 134 38.21 18.90 11.29
N ALA A 135 39.10 18.20 10.61
CA ALA A 135 38.88 16.80 10.24
C ALA A 135 38.51 15.90 11.43
N HIS A 136 39.12 16.15 12.62
CA HIS A 136 38.83 15.38 13.84
C HIS A 136 37.48 15.70 14.50
N HIS A 137 36.74 16.70 13.98
CA HIS A 137 35.35 16.98 14.36
C HIS A 137 34.36 16.21 13.51
N ALA A 138 34.78 15.47 12.47
CA ALA A 138 33.92 14.66 11.63
C ALA A 138 33.45 13.42 12.38
N TYR A 139 32.16 13.16 12.35
CA TYR A 139 31.63 11.88 12.78
C TYR A 139 31.74 10.86 11.66
N HIS A 140 32.17 9.65 12.03
CA HIS A 140 32.13 8.52 11.14
C HIS A 140 30.74 7.89 11.15
N VAL A 141 30.07 7.88 10.00
CA VAL A 141 28.71 7.33 9.84
C VAL A 141 28.81 5.91 9.31
N HIS A 142 28.39 4.95 10.10
CA HIS A 142 28.44 3.55 9.71
C HIS A 142 27.34 3.18 8.71
N PRO A 143 27.68 2.51 7.58
CA PRO A 143 26.70 2.18 6.53
C PRO A 143 25.76 1.02 6.88
N HIS A 144 26.15 0.14 7.81
CA HIS A 144 25.36 -1.04 8.17
C HIS A 144 24.69 -0.87 9.55
N ASP A 145 23.67 -1.66 9.78
CA ASP A 145 22.99 -1.71 11.07
C ASP A 145 23.76 -2.55 12.07
N VAL A 146 23.62 -2.20 13.34
CA VAL A 146 24.19 -2.99 14.44
C VAL A 146 23.31 -4.22 14.65
N GLU A 147 23.92 -5.39 14.61
CA GLU A 147 23.29 -6.64 15.01
C GLU A 147 23.19 -6.72 16.53
N ILE A 148 21.99 -7.03 17.01
CA ILE A 148 21.66 -7.07 18.43
C ILE A 148 21.28 -8.49 18.82
N ARG A 149 21.87 -8.98 19.90
CA ARG A 149 21.54 -10.26 20.52
C ARG A 149 21.28 -10.07 22.01
N PHE A 150 20.20 -10.64 22.50
CA PHE A 150 19.88 -10.64 23.92
C PHE A 150 19.98 -12.05 24.50
N THR A 151 20.54 -12.12 25.71
CA THR A 151 20.52 -13.34 26.52
C THR A 151 19.67 -13.10 27.76
N PHE A 152 18.66 -13.94 27.95
CA PHE A 152 17.74 -13.91 29.07
C PHE A 152 17.94 -15.15 29.94
N LEU A 153 18.16 -14.96 31.24
CA LEU A 153 18.44 -16.01 32.20
C LEU A 153 17.42 -15.87 33.35
N ALA A 154 16.57 -16.86 33.53
CA ALA A 154 15.63 -16.92 34.64
C ALA A 154 16.01 -18.03 35.59
N ASP A 155 16.08 -17.73 36.89
CA ASP A 155 16.19 -18.68 37.97
C ASP A 155 15.12 -18.40 39.03
N GLU A 156 15.02 -19.21 40.07
CA GLU A 156 13.99 -19.10 41.12
C GLU A 156 13.98 -17.75 41.83
N THR A 157 15.10 -17.03 41.86
CA THR A 157 15.30 -15.81 42.62
C THR A 157 15.41 -14.55 41.75
N ASN A 158 15.95 -14.67 40.56
CA ASN A 158 16.27 -13.54 39.69
C ASN A 158 15.98 -13.80 38.24
N PHE A 159 15.60 -12.73 37.55
CA PHE A 159 15.62 -12.64 36.10
C PHE A 159 16.75 -11.71 35.68
N ARG A 160 17.63 -12.19 34.82
CA ARG A 160 18.80 -11.46 34.37
C ARG A 160 18.80 -11.41 32.85
N TYR A 161 19.21 -10.27 32.29
CA TYR A 161 19.43 -10.17 30.87
C TYR A 161 20.64 -9.30 30.54
N GLN A 162 21.22 -9.58 29.39
CA GLN A 162 22.40 -8.89 28.83
C GLN A 162 22.21 -8.63 27.34
N LEU A 163 22.79 -7.54 26.90
CA LEU A 163 22.82 -7.11 25.51
C LEU A 163 24.23 -7.33 24.94
N GLN A 164 24.29 -7.92 23.78
CA GLN A 164 25.49 -8.04 22.96
C GLN A 164 25.21 -7.35 21.62
N CYS A 165 26.10 -6.47 21.20
CA CYS A 165 26.07 -5.77 19.93
C CYS A 165 27.20 -6.20 19.05
N TYR A 166 26.95 -6.34 17.76
CA TYR A 166 27.96 -6.67 16.76
C TYR A 166 27.80 -5.69 15.58
N TYR A 167 28.94 -5.24 15.09
CA TYR A 167 29.01 -4.45 13.87
C TYR A 167 29.97 -5.13 12.89
N ASP A 168 29.49 -5.44 11.68
CA ASP A 168 30.21 -6.24 10.66
C ASP A 168 30.84 -7.52 11.26
N GLY A 169 30.09 -8.21 12.10
CA GLY A 169 30.50 -9.45 12.76
C GLY A 169 31.48 -9.27 13.92
N GLN A 170 31.93 -8.04 14.23
CA GLN A 170 32.84 -7.75 15.34
C GLN A 170 32.06 -7.26 16.57
N PRO A 171 32.43 -7.69 17.79
CA PRO A 171 31.78 -7.22 19.01
C PRO A 171 31.92 -5.70 19.19
N LEU A 172 30.77 -5.02 19.41
CA LEU A 172 30.70 -3.59 19.70
C LEU A 172 30.45 -3.37 21.19
N SER A 173 31.41 -2.75 21.90
CA SER A 173 31.27 -2.41 23.31
C SER A 173 30.59 -1.06 23.49
N LEU A 174 29.42 -1.04 24.09
CA LEU A 174 28.69 0.20 24.38
C LEU A 174 29.28 0.98 25.58
N SER A 175 30.01 0.31 26.47
CA SER A 175 30.49 0.92 27.70
C SER A 175 31.86 1.62 27.57
N GLU A 176 32.60 1.31 26.52
CA GLU A 176 33.97 1.81 26.30
C GLU A 176 33.99 3.12 25.50
N GLN A 177 32.90 3.40 24.76
CA GLN A 177 32.85 4.58 23.91
C GLN A 177 32.06 5.70 24.58
N LYS A 178 32.62 6.88 24.71
CA LYS A 178 31.99 8.06 25.31
C LYS A 178 32.40 9.31 24.57
N PRO A 179 31.54 10.33 24.45
CA PRO A 179 30.17 10.41 25.03
C PRO A 179 29.19 9.52 24.26
N VAL A 180 28.02 9.24 24.89
CA VAL A 180 26.90 8.59 24.24
C VAL A 180 25.80 9.62 24.03
N ILE A 181 25.42 9.89 22.78
CA ILE A 181 24.37 10.83 22.42
C ILE A 181 23.29 10.09 21.64
N VAL A 182 22.05 10.26 22.06
CA VAL A 182 20.86 9.72 21.35
C VAL A 182 20.42 10.74 20.32
N LEU A 183 20.47 10.39 19.04
CA LEU A 183 19.93 11.22 17.95
C LEU A 183 18.45 10.94 17.73
N THR A 184 18.08 9.66 17.66
CA THR A 184 16.69 9.21 17.59
C THR A 184 16.44 8.09 18.58
N SER A 185 15.19 8.01 19.07
CA SER A 185 14.81 7.08 20.13
C SER A 185 14.29 5.75 19.61
N SER A 186 13.54 5.76 18.49
CA SER A 186 12.90 4.56 17.91
C SER A 186 12.65 4.75 16.40
N PRO A 187 13.37 4.03 15.50
CA PRO A 187 14.56 3.23 15.78
C PRO A 187 15.69 4.08 16.35
N SER A 188 16.59 3.43 17.09
CA SER A 188 17.66 4.14 17.76
C SER A 188 18.82 4.45 16.82
N ALA A 189 19.28 5.70 16.85
CA ALA A 189 20.57 6.10 16.28
C ALA A 189 21.42 6.73 17.40
N LEU A 190 22.58 6.16 17.64
CA LEU A 190 23.44 6.55 18.75
C LEU A 190 24.82 6.99 18.23
N LEU A 191 25.26 8.13 18.72
CA LEU A 191 26.68 8.50 18.64
C LEU A 191 27.39 7.89 19.84
N LEU A 192 28.38 7.09 19.55
CA LEU A 192 29.29 6.47 20.53
C LEU A 192 30.67 7.04 20.29
N GLY A 193 31.05 8.06 21.07
CA GLY A 193 32.26 8.86 20.78
C GLY A 193 32.08 9.67 19.48
N MET A 194 32.93 9.42 18.49
CA MET A 194 32.86 10.04 17.16
C MET A 194 32.22 9.14 16.09
N GLU A 195 31.63 8.02 16.50
CA GLU A 195 31.08 7.00 15.62
C GLU A 195 29.55 6.99 15.71
N LEU A 196 28.85 7.06 14.57
CA LEU A 196 27.39 6.99 14.49
C LEU A 196 26.94 5.59 14.07
N TYR A 197 26.19 4.94 14.96
CA TYR A 197 25.63 3.60 14.77
C TYR A 197 24.11 3.62 14.73
N PHE A 198 23.54 2.71 13.93
CA PHE A 198 22.09 2.53 13.76
C PHE A 198 21.68 1.19 14.38
N PHE A 199 20.67 1.26 15.25
CA PHE A 199 20.11 0.11 15.95
C PHE A 199 18.65 -0.06 15.52
N PRO A 200 18.37 -0.90 14.51
CA PRO A 200 17.03 -1.09 14.00
C PRO A 200 16.13 -1.77 15.03
N HIS A 201 14.83 -1.46 14.98
CA HIS A 201 13.76 -2.13 15.75
C HIS A 201 13.94 -2.18 17.26
N ILE A 202 14.73 -1.28 17.82
CA ILE A 202 14.89 -1.16 19.28
C ILE A 202 14.88 0.29 19.72
N GLU A 203 14.26 0.53 20.85
CA GLU A 203 14.24 1.85 21.49
C GLU A 203 15.52 2.10 22.27
N SER A 204 16.03 3.33 22.22
CA SER A 204 17.26 3.73 22.92
C SER A 204 17.18 3.48 24.43
N VAL A 205 15.99 3.61 25.03
CA VAL A 205 15.76 3.35 26.46
C VAL A 205 16.13 1.91 26.86
N ARG A 206 16.08 0.97 25.92
CA ARG A 206 16.44 -0.44 26.14
C ARG A 206 17.94 -0.70 25.96
N ILE A 207 18.65 0.17 25.23
CA ILE A 207 20.10 0.07 24.99
C ILE A 207 20.91 0.82 26.06
N LEU A 208 20.46 2.03 26.41
CA LEU A 208 21.20 2.94 27.30
C LEU A 208 21.65 2.36 28.65
N PRO A 209 20.88 1.49 29.34
CA PRO A 209 21.35 0.87 30.57
C PRO A 209 22.66 0.07 30.39
N PHE A 210 22.86 -0.50 29.20
CA PHE A 210 24.06 -1.32 28.88
C PHE A 210 25.31 -0.49 28.56
N THR A 211 25.17 0.83 28.39
CA THR A 211 26.32 1.73 28.35
C THR A 211 27.02 1.89 29.72
N LYS A 212 26.33 1.47 30.81
CA LYS A 212 26.84 1.55 32.20
C LYS A 212 26.95 0.19 32.86
N LYS A 213 26.18 -0.81 32.46
CA LYS A 213 26.11 -2.13 33.10
C LYS A 213 26.15 -3.23 32.03
N LYS A 214 26.98 -4.24 32.24
CA LYS A 214 27.04 -5.39 31.29
C LYS A 214 25.80 -6.28 31.36
N LYS A 215 25.09 -6.32 32.49
CA LYS A 215 23.88 -7.10 32.73
C LYS A 215 22.93 -6.36 33.63
N ILE A 216 21.66 -6.63 33.45
CA ILE A 216 20.58 -6.12 34.31
C ILE A 216 19.98 -7.31 35.05
N SER A 217 19.69 -7.14 36.35
CA SER A 217 19.05 -8.16 37.18
C SER A 217 17.82 -7.56 37.85
N VAL A 218 16.75 -8.32 37.85
CA VAL A 218 15.50 -7.97 38.52
C VAL A 218 14.97 -9.15 39.31
N PRO A 219 14.20 -8.92 40.40
CA PRO A 219 13.63 -9.99 41.21
C PRO A 219 12.71 -10.90 40.39
N ALA A 220 12.67 -12.18 40.69
CA ALA A 220 11.80 -13.16 40.04
C ALA A 220 10.31 -12.79 40.09
N SER A 221 9.86 -12.08 41.11
CA SER A 221 8.48 -11.58 41.22
C SER A 221 8.04 -10.61 40.10
N GLN A 222 8.97 -10.08 39.33
CA GLN A 222 8.69 -9.17 38.21
C GLN A 222 8.85 -9.84 36.84
N ILE A 223 9.20 -11.14 36.82
CA ILE A 223 9.56 -11.83 35.57
C ILE A 223 8.45 -11.76 34.52
N GLU A 224 7.20 -11.95 34.89
CA GLU A 224 6.06 -11.91 33.97
C GLU A 224 5.94 -10.55 33.27
N LYS A 225 6.03 -9.46 34.06
CA LYS A 225 6.02 -8.10 33.49
C LYS A 225 7.18 -7.85 32.55
N TYR A 226 8.34 -8.42 32.83
CA TYR A 226 9.53 -8.28 31.96
C TYR A 226 9.43 -9.14 30.71
N ILE A 227 8.81 -10.31 30.78
CA ILE A 227 8.50 -11.13 29.60
C ILE A 227 7.64 -10.33 28.62
N ASP A 228 6.53 -9.79 29.09
CA ASP A 228 5.57 -9.08 28.22
C ASP A 228 6.12 -7.75 27.68
N ASN A 229 6.86 -7.00 28.49
CA ASN A 229 7.32 -5.66 28.12
C ASN A 229 8.74 -5.61 27.50
N ILE A 230 9.53 -6.66 27.67
CA ILE A 230 10.94 -6.66 27.21
C ILE A 230 11.25 -7.87 26.34
N VAL A 231 11.03 -9.11 26.84
CA VAL A 231 11.43 -10.31 26.09
C VAL A 231 10.65 -10.43 24.79
N ILE A 232 9.32 -10.42 24.86
CA ILE A 232 8.45 -10.57 23.69
C ILE A 232 8.71 -9.47 22.64
N PRO A 233 8.69 -8.17 22.98
CA PRO A 233 8.95 -7.12 21.99
C PRO A 233 10.35 -7.18 21.35
N ILE A 234 11.38 -7.56 22.12
CA ILE A 234 12.74 -7.68 21.60
C ILE A 234 12.87 -8.89 20.68
N ALA A 235 12.33 -10.03 21.10
CA ALA A 235 12.47 -11.28 20.37
C ALA A 235 11.77 -11.30 19.02
N ARG A 236 10.82 -10.39 18.79
CA ARG A 236 10.17 -10.21 17.48
C ARG A 236 11.17 -9.80 16.38
N TYR A 237 12.15 -9.00 16.74
CA TYR A 237 13.09 -8.39 15.79
C TYR A 237 14.52 -8.88 15.91
N HIS A 238 14.90 -9.31 17.11
CA HIS A 238 16.28 -9.63 17.43
C HIS A 238 16.49 -11.09 17.82
N GLU A 239 17.70 -11.58 17.64
CA GLU A 239 18.09 -12.90 18.14
C GLU A 239 18.12 -12.90 19.65
N ILE A 240 17.47 -13.89 20.26
CA ILE A 240 17.48 -14.12 21.70
C ILE A 240 17.98 -15.51 22.04
N THR A 241 18.68 -15.58 23.17
CA THR A 241 19.02 -16.84 23.83
C THR A 241 18.35 -16.85 25.19
N THR A 242 17.65 -17.92 25.53
CA THR A 242 16.95 -18.05 26.80
C THR A 242 17.44 -19.24 27.59
N GLN A 243 17.51 -19.09 28.92
CA GLN A 243 17.75 -20.17 29.85
C GLN A 243 16.81 -20.00 31.04
N GLY A 244 16.09 -21.06 31.40
CA GLY A 244 15.09 -21.02 32.48
C GLY A 244 13.74 -20.39 32.05
N LEU A 245 13.59 -20.02 30.79
CA LEU A 245 12.31 -19.68 30.18
C LEU A 245 11.91 -20.81 29.22
N ASN A 246 10.74 -21.39 29.44
CA ASN A 246 10.20 -22.41 28.53
C ASN A 246 9.51 -21.69 27.36
N ILE A 247 10.16 -21.72 26.19
CA ILE A 247 9.61 -21.20 24.94
C ILE A 247 9.32 -22.38 24.04
N ILE A 248 8.06 -22.54 23.66
CA ILE A 248 7.55 -23.61 22.82
C ILE A 248 7.65 -23.13 21.35
N GLU A 249 8.43 -23.83 20.54
CA GLU A 249 8.52 -23.53 19.11
C GLU A 249 7.35 -24.22 18.38
N GLU A 250 6.59 -23.42 17.61
CA GLU A 250 5.51 -23.88 16.77
C GLU A 250 5.82 -23.61 15.30
N THR A 251 5.20 -24.37 14.41
CA THR A 251 5.31 -24.18 12.97
C THR A 251 3.92 -24.04 12.39
N TYR A 252 3.67 -22.91 11.73
CA TYR A 252 2.41 -22.63 11.05
C TYR A 252 2.65 -22.40 9.56
N ALA A 253 1.70 -22.84 8.73
CA ALA A 253 1.67 -22.45 7.33
C ALA A 253 1.26 -20.99 7.20
N CYS A 254 1.85 -20.29 6.23
CA CYS A 254 1.44 -18.94 5.88
C CYS A 254 0.12 -18.97 5.11
N GLU A 255 -0.93 -18.40 5.66
CA GLU A 255 -2.21 -18.20 4.99
C GLU A 255 -2.37 -16.73 4.60
N ALA A 256 -2.36 -16.45 3.32
CA ALA A 256 -2.64 -15.10 2.81
C ALA A 256 -4.16 -14.87 2.79
N VAL A 257 -4.63 -13.97 3.62
CA VAL A 257 -6.05 -13.63 3.77
C VAL A 257 -6.35 -12.36 2.99
N LEU A 258 -7.31 -12.43 2.09
CA LEU A 258 -7.74 -11.33 1.24
C LEU A 258 -9.20 -10.99 1.50
N SER A 259 -9.50 -9.71 1.71
CA SER A 259 -10.86 -9.20 1.88
C SER A 259 -11.09 -7.99 0.99
N LEU A 260 -12.34 -7.76 0.62
CA LEU A 260 -12.77 -6.56 -0.10
C LEU A 260 -13.32 -5.56 0.92
N GLU A 261 -12.81 -4.34 0.91
CA GLU A 261 -13.23 -3.25 1.80
C GLU A 261 -13.68 -2.04 0.96
N ASP A 262 -14.77 -1.41 1.39
CA ASP A 262 -15.23 -0.14 0.84
C ASP A 262 -14.57 1.02 1.60
N THR A 263 -14.01 1.96 0.87
CA THR A 263 -13.43 3.17 1.47
C THR A 263 -14.52 4.20 1.77
N ILE A 264 -14.18 5.22 2.55
CA ILE A 264 -15.08 6.36 2.84
C ILE A 264 -15.46 7.19 1.58
N TYR A 265 -14.82 6.93 0.44
CA TYR A 265 -15.09 7.58 -0.85
C TYR A 265 -15.83 6.66 -1.82
N ASP A 266 -16.45 5.58 -1.33
CA ASP A 266 -17.14 4.54 -2.13
C ASP A 266 -16.21 3.84 -3.15
N GLU A 267 -14.89 3.88 -2.95
CA GLU A 267 -13.94 3.11 -3.73
C GLU A 267 -13.71 1.74 -3.08
N GLN A 268 -13.72 0.69 -3.88
CA GLN A 268 -13.41 -0.65 -3.43
C GLN A 268 -11.90 -0.91 -3.45
N MET A 269 -11.39 -1.46 -2.36
CA MET A 269 -9.99 -1.86 -2.23
C MET A 269 -9.88 -3.28 -1.69
N LEU A 270 -8.84 -3.99 -2.10
CA LEU A 270 -8.49 -5.27 -1.51
C LEU A 270 -7.56 -5.06 -0.33
N ARG A 271 -7.85 -5.74 0.77
CA ARG A 271 -6.99 -5.78 1.94
C ARG A 271 -6.34 -7.14 2.07
N LEU A 272 -5.00 -7.14 2.16
CA LEU A 272 -4.19 -8.32 2.41
C LEU A 272 -3.71 -8.36 3.85
N SER A 273 -3.78 -9.53 4.45
CA SER A 273 -3.12 -9.86 5.71
C SER A 273 -2.59 -11.30 5.65
N PHE A 274 -1.63 -11.62 6.51
CA PHE A 274 -1.07 -12.97 6.63
C PHE A 274 -1.46 -13.57 7.97
N ARG A 275 -1.96 -14.79 7.96
CA ARG A 275 -2.38 -15.52 9.14
C ARG A 275 -1.48 -16.72 9.40
N TYR A 276 -1.08 -16.87 10.67
CA TYR A 276 -0.32 -18.00 11.19
C TYR A 276 -1.02 -18.51 12.44
N GLY A 277 -1.72 -19.63 12.34
CA GLY A 277 -2.64 -20.06 13.40
C GLY A 277 -3.70 -19.00 13.70
N ASP A 278 -3.79 -18.55 14.96
CA ASP A 278 -4.72 -17.52 15.40
C ASP A 278 -4.17 -16.08 15.29
N GLN A 279 -2.91 -15.93 14.83
CA GLN A 279 -2.26 -14.63 14.74
C GLN A 279 -2.32 -14.06 13.31
N SER A 280 -2.67 -12.77 13.19
CA SER A 280 -2.74 -12.07 11.91
C SER A 280 -1.73 -10.92 11.85
N PHE A 281 -1.09 -10.75 10.69
CA PHE A 281 -0.03 -9.75 10.46
C PHE A 281 -0.30 -8.97 9.19
N THR A 282 0.17 -7.72 9.19
CA THR A 282 0.15 -6.89 7.99
C THR A 282 1.36 -7.18 7.08
N PRO A 283 1.24 -6.94 5.76
CA PRO A 283 2.36 -7.11 4.84
C PRO A 283 3.62 -6.29 5.17
N ASP A 284 3.48 -5.11 5.74
CA ASP A 284 4.64 -4.27 6.09
C ASP A 284 5.48 -4.79 7.22
N SER A 285 4.89 -5.59 8.07
CA SER A 285 5.65 -6.26 9.11
C SER A 285 6.53 -7.40 8.58
N VAL A 286 6.44 -7.73 7.28
CA VAL A 286 7.20 -8.84 6.65
C VAL A 286 8.70 -8.63 6.72
N THR A 287 9.17 -7.42 6.37
CA THR A 287 10.60 -7.12 6.34
C THR A 287 11.21 -7.00 7.73
N GLU A 288 10.39 -6.71 8.73
CA GLU A 288 10.83 -6.31 10.05
C GLU A 288 10.63 -7.40 11.10
N MET A 289 9.52 -8.12 11.08
CA MET A 289 9.18 -9.13 12.09
C MET A 289 9.43 -10.56 11.58
N LYS A 290 10.66 -11.05 11.74
CA LYS A 290 11.00 -12.43 11.34
C LYS A 290 10.47 -13.49 12.31
N LYS A 291 10.24 -13.12 13.57
CA LYS A 291 9.85 -14.04 14.63
C LYS A 291 8.68 -13.51 15.42
N ILE A 292 7.71 -14.39 15.66
CA ILE A 292 6.56 -14.09 16.49
C ILE A 292 6.72 -14.81 17.82
N ILE A 293 6.69 -14.02 18.87
CA ILE A 293 6.64 -14.53 20.25
C ILE A 293 5.41 -13.95 20.90
N TYR A 294 4.62 -14.79 21.52
CA TYR A 294 3.46 -14.41 22.28
C TYR A 294 3.31 -15.30 23.53
N ARG A 295 2.50 -14.85 24.46
CA ARG A 295 2.15 -15.59 25.67
C ARG A 295 0.66 -15.90 25.62
N ASN A 296 0.29 -17.16 25.89
CA ASN A 296 -1.11 -17.53 25.98
C ASN A 296 -1.71 -17.18 27.37
N ASP A 297 -3.00 -17.39 27.52
CA ASP A 297 -3.73 -17.12 28.78
C ASP A 297 -3.25 -18.01 29.95
N PHE A 298 -2.57 -19.12 29.67
CA PHE A 298 -1.99 -20.02 30.67
C PHE A 298 -0.56 -19.62 31.08
N GLY A 299 -0.01 -18.54 30.49
CA GLY A 299 1.34 -18.06 30.79
C GLY A 299 2.47 -18.76 30.02
N GLU A 300 2.17 -19.65 29.10
CA GLU A 300 3.15 -20.31 28.25
C GLU A 300 3.61 -19.38 27.14
N ILE A 301 4.89 -19.43 26.80
CA ILE A 301 5.48 -18.58 25.78
C ILE A 301 5.66 -19.41 24.53
N PHE A 302 5.06 -18.95 23.44
CA PHE A 302 5.13 -19.58 22.13
C PHE A 302 5.97 -18.73 21.16
N PHE A 303 6.63 -19.42 20.27
CA PHE A 303 7.47 -18.82 19.24
C PHE A 303 7.25 -19.54 17.91
N PHE A 304 7.12 -18.77 16.83
CA PHE A 304 7.19 -19.28 15.47
C PHE A 304 7.85 -18.27 14.53
N ARG A 305 8.29 -18.75 13.37
CA ARG A 305 8.87 -17.90 12.32
C ARG A 305 7.84 -17.67 11.23
N ARG A 306 7.76 -16.42 10.77
CA ARG A 306 7.01 -16.10 9.56
C ARG A 306 7.80 -16.55 8.34
N ASP A 307 7.09 -17.02 7.33
CA ASP A 307 7.64 -17.41 6.03
C ASP A 307 7.65 -16.19 5.10
N SER A 308 8.73 -15.41 5.18
CA SER A 308 8.87 -14.18 4.39
C SER A 308 8.86 -14.43 2.88
N ASP A 309 9.37 -15.58 2.44
CA ASP A 309 9.43 -15.93 1.01
C ASP A 309 8.02 -16.22 0.47
N ALA A 310 7.22 -16.98 1.23
CA ALA A 310 5.82 -17.25 0.89
C ALA A 310 4.98 -15.96 0.91
N GLU A 311 5.20 -15.06 1.88
CA GLU A 311 4.50 -13.78 1.94
C GLU A 311 4.86 -12.87 0.76
N GLU A 312 6.13 -12.78 0.39
CA GLU A 312 6.60 -11.99 -0.75
C GLU A 312 6.08 -12.56 -2.09
N GLU A 313 5.97 -13.88 -2.22
CA GLU A 313 5.35 -14.52 -3.37
C GLU A 313 3.90 -14.07 -3.52
N LYS A 314 3.12 -14.05 -2.43
CA LYS A 314 1.72 -13.61 -2.48
C LYS A 314 1.59 -12.12 -2.82
N LEU A 315 2.48 -11.27 -2.32
CA LEU A 315 2.54 -9.86 -2.68
C LEU A 315 2.83 -9.68 -4.18
N ARG A 316 3.80 -10.43 -4.71
CA ARG A 316 4.12 -10.41 -6.15
C ARG A 316 2.95 -10.89 -6.99
N MET A 317 2.26 -11.96 -6.61
CA MET A 317 1.08 -12.46 -7.35
C MET A 317 0.02 -11.37 -7.52
N LEU A 318 -0.24 -10.55 -6.49
CA LEU A 318 -1.21 -9.45 -6.57
C LEU A 318 -0.71 -8.31 -7.47
N THR A 319 0.55 -7.92 -7.38
CA THR A 319 1.11 -6.84 -8.20
C THR A 319 1.24 -7.25 -9.66
N ASP A 320 1.69 -8.48 -9.94
CA ASP A 320 1.84 -9.00 -11.29
C ASP A 320 0.49 -9.20 -12.00
N SER A 321 -0.60 -9.37 -11.23
CA SER A 321 -1.97 -9.47 -11.74
C SER A 321 -2.64 -8.11 -12.00
N GLY A 322 -1.90 -7.00 -11.93
CA GLY A 322 -2.40 -5.66 -12.28
C GLY A 322 -2.92 -4.85 -11.09
N LEU A 323 -2.62 -5.24 -9.86
CA LEU A 323 -2.93 -4.44 -8.68
C LEU A 323 -1.75 -3.52 -8.30
N GLN A 324 -2.09 -2.33 -7.84
CA GLN A 324 -1.14 -1.38 -7.27
C GLN A 324 -1.33 -1.29 -5.75
N ARG A 325 -0.24 -1.43 -5.02
CA ARG A 325 -0.24 -1.23 -3.57
C ARG A 325 -0.36 0.25 -3.25
N VAL A 326 -1.35 0.64 -2.42
CA VAL A 326 -1.62 2.04 -2.03
C VAL A 326 -1.32 2.32 -0.57
N SER A 327 -1.30 1.30 0.27
CA SER A 327 -0.86 1.37 1.66
C SER A 327 -0.24 0.04 2.08
N ASP A 328 0.13 -0.05 3.35
CA ASP A 328 0.70 -1.26 3.93
C ASP A 328 -0.13 -2.51 3.68
N VAL A 329 -1.45 -2.39 3.68
CA VAL A 329 -2.39 -3.51 3.58
C VAL A 329 -3.31 -3.43 2.37
N HIS A 330 -3.44 -2.27 1.71
CA HIS A 330 -4.44 -2.07 0.68
C HIS A 330 -3.87 -2.06 -0.72
N PHE A 331 -4.63 -2.68 -1.62
CA PHE A 331 -4.36 -2.76 -3.05
C PHE A 331 -5.55 -2.23 -3.82
N LYS A 332 -5.29 -1.49 -4.88
CA LYS A 332 -6.28 -1.04 -5.85
C LYS A 332 -5.89 -1.49 -7.25
N LEU A 333 -6.85 -1.43 -8.16
CA LEU A 333 -6.58 -1.68 -9.56
C LEU A 333 -5.58 -0.64 -10.11
N SER A 334 -4.56 -1.11 -10.84
CA SER A 334 -3.63 -0.21 -11.53
C SER A 334 -4.37 0.56 -12.64
N PRO A 335 -4.05 1.83 -12.88
CA PRO A 335 -4.59 2.58 -14.01
C PRO A 335 -4.32 1.92 -15.38
N ASP A 336 -3.25 1.12 -15.46
CA ASP A 336 -2.84 0.42 -16.67
C ASP A 336 -3.41 -1.00 -16.79
N ALA A 337 -4.21 -1.44 -15.81
CA ALA A 337 -4.84 -2.76 -15.84
C ALA A 337 -5.91 -2.81 -16.94
N PRO A 338 -6.06 -3.97 -17.62
CA PRO A 338 -7.10 -4.15 -18.63
C PRO A 338 -8.52 -4.14 -18.04
N GLU A 339 -8.68 -4.57 -16.80
CA GLU A 339 -9.94 -4.55 -16.07
C GLU A 339 -10.29 -3.13 -15.65
N LYS A 340 -11.59 -2.77 -15.73
CA LYS A 340 -12.07 -1.43 -15.36
C LYS A 340 -12.50 -1.33 -13.90
N THR A 341 -12.82 -2.46 -13.29
CA THR A 341 -13.28 -2.52 -11.90
C THR A 341 -12.58 -3.63 -11.12
N ILE A 342 -12.48 -3.46 -9.80
CA ILE A 342 -11.91 -4.49 -8.92
C ILE A 342 -12.70 -5.80 -9.00
N THR A 343 -13.98 -5.71 -9.28
CA THR A 343 -14.88 -6.85 -9.44
C THR A 343 -14.58 -7.65 -10.70
N GLU A 344 -14.29 -6.98 -11.82
CA GLU A 344 -13.82 -7.64 -13.05
C GLU A 344 -12.51 -8.35 -12.80
N TRP A 345 -11.60 -7.69 -12.10
CA TRP A 345 -10.32 -8.28 -11.73
C TRP A 345 -10.50 -9.54 -10.87
N ILE A 346 -11.36 -9.50 -9.85
CA ILE A 346 -11.67 -10.68 -9.03
C ILE A 346 -12.21 -11.82 -9.89
N SER A 347 -13.05 -11.51 -10.87
CA SER A 347 -13.59 -12.52 -11.79
C SER A 347 -12.51 -13.11 -12.69
N THR A 348 -11.64 -12.27 -13.26
CA THR A 348 -10.54 -12.68 -14.15
C THR A 348 -9.53 -13.57 -13.44
N TYR A 349 -9.14 -13.23 -12.22
CA TYR A 349 -8.10 -13.94 -11.46
C TYR A 349 -8.64 -14.94 -10.43
N ARG A 350 -9.89 -15.35 -10.56
CA ARG A 350 -10.57 -16.18 -9.57
C ARG A 350 -9.85 -17.49 -9.22
N GLU A 351 -9.40 -18.23 -10.21
CA GLU A 351 -8.72 -19.52 -9.95
C GLU A 351 -7.45 -19.31 -9.13
N MET A 352 -6.65 -18.30 -9.49
CA MET A 352 -5.48 -17.91 -8.72
C MET A 352 -5.85 -17.53 -7.28
N LEU A 353 -6.91 -16.72 -7.11
CA LEU A 353 -7.35 -16.27 -5.79
C LEU A 353 -7.79 -17.44 -4.91
N GLN A 354 -8.60 -18.35 -5.44
CA GLN A 354 -9.08 -19.53 -4.69
C GLN A 354 -7.97 -20.51 -4.33
N GLN A 355 -6.95 -20.63 -5.18
CA GLN A 355 -5.83 -21.56 -4.93
C GLN A 355 -4.78 -20.98 -3.99
N SER A 356 -4.65 -19.65 -3.94
CA SER A 356 -3.51 -19.00 -3.30
C SER A 356 -3.86 -18.14 -2.09
N PHE A 357 -5.14 -17.80 -1.91
CA PHE A 357 -5.60 -16.90 -0.85
C PHE A 357 -6.80 -17.47 -0.11
N LEU A 358 -6.88 -17.18 1.17
CA LEU A 358 -8.09 -17.35 1.95
C LEU A 358 -8.95 -16.09 1.76
N LEU A 359 -10.07 -16.25 1.10
CA LEU A 359 -11.00 -15.16 0.83
C LEU A 359 -11.94 -14.99 2.03
N THR A 360 -12.13 -13.77 2.53
CA THR A 360 -12.95 -13.47 3.72
C THR A 360 -13.90 -12.29 3.48
N GLY A 361 -14.90 -12.17 4.34
CA GLY A 361 -15.88 -11.09 4.29
C GLY A 361 -16.71 -11.12 3.01
N ASN A 362 -16.82 -9.99 2.34
CA ASN A 362 -17.57 -9.86 1.09
C ASN A 362 -17.01 -10.71 -0.06
N MET A 363 -15.79 -11.24 0.05
CA MET A 363 -15.20 -12.14 -0.94
C MET A 363 -15.53 -13.61 -0.67
N GLU A 364 -15.75 -14.01 0.58
CA GLU A 364 -16.14 -15.37 0.98
C GLU A 364 -17.57 -15.67 0.54
N ASN A 365 -18.45 -14.71 0.78
CA ASN A 365 -19.81 -14.70 0.26
C ASN A 365 -19.86 -13.78 -0.96
N THR A 366 -19.01 -14.02 -1.98
CA THR A 366 -19.03 -13.13 -3.14
C THR A 366 -20.47 -13.01 -3.61
N PRO A 367 -21.08 -11.83 -3.53
CA PRO A 367 -22.40 -11.61 -4.13
C PRO A 367 -22.33 -11.82 -5.65
N TYR A 368 -21.12 -12.05 -6.19
CA TYR A 368 -20.93 -12.28 -7.61
C TYR A 368 -21.11 -13.76 -7.93
N CYS A 369 -22.13 -14.00 -8.74
CA CYS A 369 -22.35 -15.31 -9.35
C CYS A 369 -21.33 -15.51 -10.45
N LEU A 370 -20.63 -16.62 -10.40
CA LEU A 370 -19.54 -16.99 -11.31
C LEU A 370 -19.90 -18.21 -12.12
N ASP A 371 -21.19 -18.58 -12.07
CA ASP A 371 -21.72 -19.60 -12.93
C ASP A 371 -21.62 -19.14 -14.40
N GLU A 372 -21.37 -20.08 -15.29
CA GLU A 372 -21.33 -19.80 -16.72
C GLU A 372 -22.66 -19.17 -17.18
N ILE A 373 -22.57 -18.04 -17.88
CA ILE A 373 -23.72 -17.37 -18.44
C ILE A 373 -24.00 -17.97 -19.81
N ARG A 374 -25.15 -18.58 -19.97
CA ARG A 374 -25.63 -19.11 -21.25
C ARG A 374 -26.86 -18.35 -21.71
N ILE A 375 -26.97 -18.13 -23.01
CA ILE A 375 -28.13 -17.47 -23.61
C ILE A 375 -28.91 -18.50 -24.41
N GLU A 376 -30.18 -18.69 -24.06
CA GLU A 376 -31.14 -19.45 -24.85
C GLU A 376 -32.03 -18.48 -25.62
N GLN A 377 -32.20 -18.71 -26.90
CA GLN A 377 -32.95 -17.82 -27.80
C GLN A 377 -34.02 -18.60 -28.58
N SER A 378 -35.22 -18.06 -28.64
CA SER A 378 -36.31 -18.56 -29.50
C SER A 378 -37.05 -17.38 -30.10
N CYS A 379 -37.75 -17.60 -31.21
CA CYS A 379 -38.49 -16.57 -31.91
C CYS A 379 -39.87 -17.09 -32.30
N ASP A 380 -40.91 -16.35 -31.93
CA ASP A 380 -42.28 -16.60 -32.39
C ASP A 380 -42.63 -15.62 -33.51
N ASP A 381 -43.23 -16.14 -34.58
CA ASP A 381 -43.55 -15.43 -35.80
C ASP A 381 -45.08 -15.17 -35.87
N GLU A 382 -45.43 -13.89 -35.94
CA GLU A 382 -46.79 -13.43 -36.16
C GLU A 382 -46.83 -12.57 -37.44
N PRO A 383 -47.99 -12.40 -38.07
CA PRO A 383 -48.08 -11.72 -39.37
C PRO A 383 -47.51 -10.30 -39.41
N ASP A 384 -47.72 -9.55 -38.33
CA ASP A 384 -47.36 -8.11 -38.26
C ASP A 384 -46.19 -7.77 -37.33
N TRP A 385 -45.74 -8.73 -36.57
CA TRP A 385 -44.62 -8.60 -35.61
C TRP A 385 -44.02 -9.96 -35.33
N PHE A 386 -42.82 -9.94 -34.71
CA PHE A 386 -42.24 -11.15 -34.15
C PHE A 386 -41.79 -10.89 -32.71
N GLU A 387 -41.81 -11.93 -31.92
CA GLU A 387 -41.37 -11.87 -30.52
C GLU A 387 -40.14 -12.71 -30.33
N LEU A 388 -39.05 -12.03 -29.92
CA LEU A 388 -37.78 -12.64 -29.63
C LEU A 388 -37.69 -12.93 -28.13
N HIS A 389 -37.71 -14.20 -27.78
CA HIS A 389 -37.50 -14.70 -26.43
C HIS A 389 -36.04 -14.96 -26.19
N ILE A 390 -35.46 -14.24 -25.24
CA ILE A 390 -34.07 -14.45 -24.80
C ILE A 390 -34.09 -14.75 -23.30
N THR A 391 -33.58 -15.90 -22.94
CA THR A 391 -33.47 -16.31 -21.55
C THR A 391 -31.99 -16.46 -21.22
N VAL A 392 -31.55 -15.79 -20.14
CA VAL A 392 -30.20 -15.93 -19.58
C VAL A 392 -30.25 -17.05 -18.54
N VAL A 393 -29.42 -18.05 -18.72
CA VAL A 393 -29.25 -19.18 -17.81
C VAL A 393 -27.94 -19.00 -17.06
N ILE A 394 -28.00 -18.95 -15.73
CA ILE A 394 -26.86 -18.73 -14.82
C ILE A 394 -26.95 -19.80 -13.73
N GLY A 395 -26.12 -20.84 -13.84
CA GLY A 395 -26.25 -22.02 -12.97
C GLY A 395 -27.68 -22.60 -13.06
N ASN A 396 -28.43 -22.57 -11.96
CA ASN A 396 -29.81 -23.04 -11.88
C ASN A 396 -30.88 -21.93 -12.12
N LEU A 397 -30.46 -20.69 -12.30
CA LEU A 397 -31.36 -19.56 -12.51
C LEU A 397 -31.65 -19.37 -14.00
N ARG A 398 -32.91 -19.12 -14.31
CA ARG A 398 -33.37 -18.77 -15.65
C ARG A 398 -34.03 -17.40 -15.59
N ILE A 399 -33.42 -16.40 -16.21
CA ILE A 399 -33.85 -14.99 -16.11
C ILE A 399 -34.18 -14.48 -17.50
N PRO A 400 -35.42 -13.95 -17.72
CA PRO A 400 -35.74 -13.29 -18.98
C PRO A 400 -34.79 -12.14 -19.25
N PHE A 401 -34.28 -12.06 -20.49
CA PHE A 401 -33.29 -11.03 -20.89
C PHE A 401 -33.85 -9.58 -20.71
N SER A 402 -35.18 -9.42 -20.79
CA SER A 402 -35.87 -8.16 -20.54
C SER A 402 -35.53 -7.53 -19.15
N ARG A 403 -35.18 -8.35 -18.16
CA ARG A 403 -34.76 -7.87 -16.82
C ARG A 403 -33.46 -7.08 -16.84
N PHE A 404 -32.60 -7.35 -17.80
CA PHE A 404 -31.31 -6.67 -17.95
C PHE A 404 -31.39 -5.36 -18.73
N ARG A 405 -32.55 -5.07 -19.35
CA ARG A 405 -32.76 -3.92 -20.23
C ARG A 405 -32.28 -2.60 -19.64
N LYS A 406 -32.69 -2.29 -18.41
CA LYS A 406 -32.32 -1.03 -17.75
C LYS A 406 -30.80 -0.92 -17.58
N HIS A 407 -30.13 -1.99 -17.17
CA HIS A 407 -28.69 -2.03 -16.97
C HIS A 407 -27.93 -1.88 -18.29
N ILE A 408 -28.38 -2.57 -19.34
CA ILE A 408 -27.78 -2.46 -20.67
C ILE A 408 -27.92 -1.06 -21.25
N LEU A 409 -29.12 -0.44 -21.15
CA LEU A 409 -29.34 0.92 -21.65
C LEU A 409 -28.64 2.01 -20.82
N GLU A 410 -28.40 1.77 -19.54
CA GLU A 410 -27.65 2.67 -18.64
C GLU A 410 -26.13 2.35 -18.60
N GLU A 411 -25.67 1.41 -19.44
CA GLU A 411 -24.28 0.91 -19.48
C GLU A 411 -23.75 0.42 -18.12
N LYS A 412 -24.66 -0.08 -17.25
CA LYS A 412 -24.32 -0.64 -15.95
C LYS A 412 -24.03 -2.12 -16.05
N ARG A 413 -22.82 -2.53 -15.72
CA ARG A 413 -22.41 -3.93 -15.84
C ARG A 413 -22.86 -4.81 -14.68
N GLU A 414 -23.07 -4.26 -13.52
CA GLU A 414 -23.47 -5.00 -12.32
C GLU A 414 -24.97 -5.24 -12.27
N PHE A 415 -25.38 -6.50 -12.10
CA PHE A 415 -26.77 -6.89 -12.00
C PHE A 415 -26.98 -7.81 -10.79
N LEU A 416 -27.94 -7.44 -9.92
CA LEU A 416 -28.33 -8.22 -8.75
C LEU A 416 -29.28 -9.36 -9.14
N LEU A 417 -28.86 -10.61 -8.90
CA LEU A 417 -29.67 -11.79 -9.12
C LEU A 417 -30.79 -11.93 -8.07
N PRO A 418 -31.85 -12.68 -8.37
CA PRO A 418 -32.96 -12.92 -7.41
C PRO A 418 -32.54 -13.61 -6.12
N ASP A 419 -31.43 -14.33 -6.13
CA ASP A 419 -30.86 -15.03 -4.97
C ASP A 419 -29.90 -14.18 -4.13
N GLY A 420 -29.76 -12.89 -4.47
CA GLY A 420 -28.90 -11.93 -3.78
C GLY A 420 -27.47 -11.90 -4.26
N ARG A 421 -27.08 -12.77 -5.20
CA ARG A 421 -25.75 -12.73 -5.84
C ARG A 421 -25.72 -11.66 -6.92
N MET A 422 -24.58 -11.10 -7.21
CA MET A 422 -24.34 -10.12 -8.27
C MET A 422 -23.66 -10.77 -9.47
N ILE A 423 -23.98 -10.37 -10.67
CA ILE A 423 -23.25 -10.76 -11.89
C ILE A 423 -22.73 -9.54 -12.63
N LEU A 424 -21.64 -9.74 -13.36
CA LEU A 424 -21.16 -8.78 -14.36
C LEU A 424 -21.71 -9.15 -15.72
N LEU A 425 -22.48 -8.23 -16.32
CA LEU A 425 -22.97 -8.41 -17.67
C LEU A 425 -21.81 -8.33 -18.66
N PRO A 426 -21.71 -9.30 -19.62
CA PRO A 426 -20.67 -9.27 -20.63
C PRO A 426 -20.67 -7.95 -21.43
N GLU A 427 -19.49 -7.36 -21.65
CA GLU A 427 -19.38 -6.06 -22.36
C GLU A 427 -19.97 -6.10 -23.76
N GLU A 428 -19.86 -7.24 -24.42
CA GLU A 428 -20.46 -7.47 -25.73
C GLU A 428 -22.00 -7.33 -25.76
N TRP A 429 -22.69 -7.49 -24.61
CA TRP A 429 -24.15 -7.32 -24.57
C TRP A 429 -24.57 -5.88 -24.79
N PHE A 430 -23.79 -4.91 -24.39
CA PHE A 430 -24.11 -3.48 -24.52
C PHE A 430 -24.10 -3.07 -25.99
N SER A 431 -23.10 -3.50 -26.76
CA SER A 431 -23.03 -3.25 -28.19
C SER A 431 -23.98 -4.11 -29.01
N LYS A 432 -24.16 -5.39 -28.62
CA LYS A 432 -24.91 -6.39 -29.38
C LYS A 432 -26.41 -6.24 -29.21
N TYR A 433 -26.86 -5.99 -27.99
CA TYR A 433 -28.33 -5.94 -27.68
C TYR A 433 -28.84 -4.54 -27.37
N GLY A 434 -27.97 -3.51 -27.20
CA GLY A 434 -28.42 -2.15 -26.92
C GLY A 434 -29.43 -1.62 -27.94
N ASN A 435 -29.05 -1.66 -29.22
CA ASN A 435 -29.94 -1.25 -30.32
C ASN A 435 -31.26 -2.05 -30.37
N LEU A 436 -31.19 -3.35 -30.06
CA LEU A 436 -32.38 -4.22 -30.10
C LEU A 436 -33.36 -3.87 -29.00
N LEU A 437 -32.86 -3.53 -27.81
CA LEU A 437 -33.67 -3.11 -26.66
C LEU A 437 -34.27 -1.71 -26.82
N GLU A 438 -33.62 -0.83 -27.58
CA GLU A 438 -34.18 0.49 -27.93
C GLU A 438 -35.29 0.41 -28.93
N LEU A 439 -35.16 -0.45 -29.97
CA LEU A 439 -36.11 -0.56 -31.08
C LEU A 439 -37.33 -1.41 -30.77
N GLY A 440 -37.22 -2.32 -29.78
CA GLY A 440 -38.27 -3.27 -29.43
C GLY A 440 -39.19 -2.82 -28.31
N THR A 441 -40.43 -3.34 -28.32
CA THR A 441 -41.37 -3.18 -27.21
C THR A 441 -41.22 -4.38 -26.27
N GLN A 442 -41.02 -4.14 -25.00
CA GLN A 442 -40.87 -5.18 -23.99
C GLN A 442 -42.22 -5.89 -23.75
N THR A 443 -42.15 -7.23 -23.72
CA THR A 443 -43.23 -8.13 -23.27
C THR A 443 -42.86 -8.81 -21.99
N GLU A 444 -43.73 -9.61 -21.38
CA GLU A 444 -43.41 -10.39 -20.18
C GLU A 444 -42.31 -11.41 -20.44
N MET A 445 -42.24 -12.00 -21.61
CA MET A 445 -41.36 -13.12 -21.95
C MET A 445 -40.21 -12.73 -22.92
N GLY A 446 -40.32 -11.58 -23.61
CA GLY A 446 -39.36 -11.25 -24.66
C GLY A 446 -39.39 -9.80 -25.13
N ILE A 447 -38.96 -9.60 -26.36
CA ILE A 447 -38.88 -8.32 -27.03
C ILE A 447 -39.69 -8.41 -28.34
N ARG A 448 -40.76 -7.64 -28.47
CA ARG A 448 -41.57 -7.57 -29.69
C ARG A 448 -40.96 -6.54 -30.64
N LEU A 449 -40.77 -6.96 -31.87
CA LEU A 449 -40.13 -6.17 -32.91
C LEU A 449 -40.97 -6.18 -34.19
N LYS A 450 -40.90 -5.08 -34.94
CA LYS A 450 -41.50 -5.02 -36.28
C LYS A 450 -40.63 -5.77 -37.30
N PRO A 451 -41.20 -6.33 -38.38
CA PRO A 451 -40.45 -7.02 -39.42
C PRO A 451 -39.33 -6.20 -40.06
N THR A 452 -39.41 -4.88 -40.03
CA THR A 452 -38.39 -3.97 -40.57
C THR A 452 -37.07 -4.03 -39.80
N PHE A 453 -37.05 -4.55 -38.57
CA PHE A 453 -35.84 -4.65 -37.70
C PHE A 453 -35.12 -6.01 -37.76
N VAL A 454 -35.52 -6.85 -38.69
CA VAL A 454 -34.90 -8.20 -38.88
C VAL A 454 -33.38 -8.17 -38.97
N GLY A 455 -32.81 -7.16 -39.63
CA GLY A 455 -31.36 -7.03 -39.74
C GLY A 455 -30.68 -6.79 -38.39
N ALA A 456 -31.28 -6.02 -37.50
CA ALA A 456 -30.78 -5.78 -36.14
C ALA A 456 -30.85 -7.06 -35.29
N VAL A 457 -31.90 -7.87 -35.50
CA VAL A 457 -32.04 -9.16 -34.83
C VAL A 457 -30.99 -10.16 -35.30
N GLN A 458 -30.74 -10.23 -36.61
CA GLN A 458 -29.71 -11.14 -37.17
C GLN A 458 -28.32 -10.82 -36.66
N SER A 459 -27.99 -9.53 -36.47
CA SER A 459 -26.71 -9.13 -35.92
C SER A 459 -26.58 -9.39 -34.41
N ALA A 460 -27.69 -9.47 -33.68
CA ALA A 460 -27.74 -9.70 -32.25
C ALA A 460 -27.81 -11.19 -31.84
N LEU A 461 -28.27 -12.06 -32.73
CA LEU A 461 -28.35 -13.49 -32.49
C LEU A 461 -26.96 -14.12 -32.58
N GLU A 462 -26.68 -15.09 -31.71
CA GLU A 462 -25.47 -15.90 -31.77
C GLU A 462 -25.51 -16.84 -32.98
N GLU A 463 -24.36 -17.38 -33.40
CA GLU A 463 -24.23 -18.35 -34.50
C GLU A 463 -25.11 -19.59 -34.30
N ASN A 464 -25.46 -19.94 -33.05
CA ASN A 464 -26.34 -21.04 -32.66
C ASN A 464 -27.81 -20.60 -32.38
N GLY A 465 -28.16 -19.38 -32.68
CA GLY A 465 -29.55 -18.87 -32.55
C GLY A 465 -30.52 -19.63 -33.44
N PRO A 466 -31.85 -19.36 -33.30
CA PRO A 466 -32.89 -20.08 -34.03
C PRO A 466 -32.64 -19.99 -35.54
N LYS A 467 -32.33 -21.15 -36.15
CA LYS A 467 -32.02 -21.29 -37.58
C LYS A 467 -33.20 -20.90 -38.50
N ASN A 468 -34.38 -20.82 -37.95
CA ASN A 468 -35.60 -20.44 -38.64
C ASN A 468 -36.03 -19.05 -38.19
N LEU A 469 -35.28 -18.01 -38.54
CA LEU A 469 -35.87 -16.67 -38.52
C LEU A 469 -36.97 -16.60 -39.59
N PRO A 470 -38.17 -16.12 -39.25
CA PRO A 470 -39.40 -16.23 -40.07
C PRO A 470 -39.37 -15.49 -41.41
N PHE A 471 -38.24 -14.90 -41.77
CA PHE A 471 -38.15 -13.90 -42.82
C PHE A 471 -37.42 -14.28 -44.10
N LYS A 472 -37.21 -15.55 -44.38
CA LYS A 472 -37.10 -15.99 -45.76
C LYS A 472 -38.48 -16.25 -46.34
N ARG A 473 -39.40 -15.26 -46.32
CA ARG A 473 -40.49 -15.28 -47.28
C ARG A 473 -39.85 -15.14 -48.66
N GLU A 474 -39.76 -16.23 -49.39
CA GLU A 474 -39.48 -16.18 -50.83
C GLU A 474 -40.54 -15.27 -51.42
N ILE A 475 -40.11 -14.11 -51.93
CA ILE A 475 -40.99 -13.22 -52.69
C ILE A 475 -41.46 -14.01 -53.87
N ARG A 476 -42.67 -14.58 -53.81
CA ARG A 476 -43.28 -15.27 -54.92
C ARG A 476 -43.57 -14.24 -56.00
N ASN A 477 -43.15 -14.54 -57.22
CA ASN A 477 -43.32 -13.61 -58.33
C ASN A 477 -44.82 -13.51 -58.61
N VAL A 478 -45.45 -12.39 -58.23
CA VAL A 478 -46.88 -12.11 -58.50
C VAL A 478 -47.01 -11.54 -59.87
N PRO A 479 -47.86 -12.15 -60.76
CA PRO A 479 -48.04 -11.63 -62.09
C PRO A 479 -48.66 -10.21 -62.04
N VAL A 480 -48.11 -9.34 -62.91
CA VAL A 480 -48.59 -7.93 -63.04
C VAL A 480 -50.02 -7.91 -63.54
N PRO A 481 -50.88 -7.03 -63.01
CA PRO A 481 -52.25 -6.91 -63.47
C PRO A 481 -52.36 -6.62 -64.97
N GLN A 482 -53.24 -7.29 -65.67
CA GLN A 482 -53.41 -7.17 -67.14
C GLN A 482 -53.70 -5.75 -67.68
N GLY A 483 -54.07 -4.83 -66.77
CA GLY A 483 -54.30 -3.43 -67.11
C GLY A 483 -53.06 -2.52 -67.12
N LEU A 484 -51.93 -2.98 -66.75
CA LEU A 484 -50.66 -2.20 -66.69
C LEU A 484 -50.05 -2.16 -68.10
N LYS A 485 -50.07 -0.96 -68.75
CA LYS A 485 -49.45 -0.74 -70.07
C LYS A 485 -47.97 -0.54 -70.13
N ALA A 486 -47.23 -0.89 -69.06
CA ALA A 486 -45.82 -0.73 -68.95
C ALA A 486 -45.16 -2.06 -68.54
N GLU A 487 -43.97 -2.37 -69.04
CA GLU A 487 -43.10 -3.46 -68.55
C GLU A 487 -42.36 -2.99 -67.32
N LEU A 488 -42.52 -3.72 -66.18
CA LEU A 488 -41.77 -3.44 -64.97
C LEU A 488 -40.33 -3.95 -65.09
N ARG A 489 -39.37 -3.12 -64.72
CA ARG A 489 -37.96 -3.58 -64.54
C ARG A 489 -37.88 -4.67 -63.49
N PRO A 490 -36.89 -5.57 -63.50
CA PRO A 490 -36.79 -6.69 -62.57
C PRO A 490 -36.90 -6.28 -61.12
N TYR A 491 -36.31 -5.14 -60.72
CA TYR A 491 -36.40 -4.64 -59.34
C TYR A 491 -37.82 -4.09 -59.00
N GLN A 492 -38.53 -3.52 -59.99
CA GLN A 492 -39.90 -3.06 -59.81
C GLN A 492 -40.86 -4.23 -59.72
N GLN A 493 -40.68 -5.29 -60.51
CA GLN A 493 -41.43 -6.54 -60.46
C GLN A 493 -41.22 -7.19 -59.06
N LYS A 494 -40.00 -7.19 -58.53
CA LYS A 494 -39.68 -7.70 -57.21
C LYS A 494 -40.33 -6.87 -56.09
N GLY A 495 -40.28 -5.53 -56.22
CA GLY A 495 -40.94 -4.60 -55.32
C GLY A 495 -42.48 -4.72 -55.35
N PHE A 496 -43.10 -4.87 -56.52
CA PHE A 496 -44.51 -5.11 -56.68
C PHE A 496 -44.92 -6.43 -56.01
N SER A 497 -44.22 -7.49 -56.33
CA SER A 497 -44.45 -8.81 -55.70
C SER A 497 -44.35 -8.78 -54.16
N TRP A 498 -43.42 -7.98 -53.63
CA TRP A 498 -43.26 -7.75 -52.19
C TRP A 498 -44.43 -6.95 -51.58
N MET A 499 -44.96 -5.92 -52.32
CA MET A 499 -46.06 -5.09 -51.81
C MET A 499 -47.42 -5.81 -51.83
N VAL A 500 -47.59 -6.84 -52.66
CA VAL A 500 -48.87 -7.55 -52.85
C VAL A 500 -48.94 -8.84 -52.01
N GLN A 501 -47.84 -9.26 -51.45
CA GLN A 501 -47.75 -10.39 -50.50
C GLN A 501 -47.78 -9.92 -49.06
#